data_b0ba75b8078736accc191e0322efe591
#
_entry.id   b0ba75b8078736accc191e0322efe591
#
_cell.length_a   1.000
_cell.length_b   1.000
_cell.length_c   1.000
_cell.angle_alpha   90.00
_cell.angle_beta   90.00
_cell.angle_gamma   90.00
#
_symmetry.space_group_name_H-M   'P 1'
#
loop_
_entity.id
_entity.type
_entity.pdbx_description
1 polymer ?
#
loop_
_entity_poly.entity_id
_entity_poly.type
_entity_poly.pdbx_seq_one_letter_code
_entity_poly.pdbx_strand_id
1 'polypeptide(L)'
;VVEVATFYTMYNLVPVGRFHVQVCGTTPCMLRGSDAIMAACKKRGMAKGHTTDDGLWTLTEVECMGNCASAPMVQINDDNYEDLTAERLDAVLDALAAGQAPKAGTQEPGRHTVEPLGGPTTLKEMVKANHDYRKEW
;
A
#
# COMPACT_ATOMS: atom_id res chain seq x y z
N VAL A 1 -10.04 24.38 -16.69
CA VAL A 1 -8.91 23.81 -15.92
C VAL A 1 -9.38 23.45 -14.51
N VAL A 2 -9.97 24.37 -13.76
CA VAL A 2 -10.41 24.12 -12.36
C VAL A 2 -11.42 22.98 -12.29
N GLU A 3 -12.41 22.93 -13.17
CA GLU A 3 -13.43 21.88 -13.22
C GLU A 3 -12.82 20.48 -13.41
N VAL A 4 -11.80 20.35 -14.27
CA VAL A 4 -11.08 19.09 -14.46
C VAL A 4 -10.32 18.72 -13.21
N ALA A 5 -9.58 19.65 -12.62
CA ALA A 5 -8.78 19.40 -11.43
C ALA A 5 -9.62 19.03 -10.20
N THR A 6 -10.84 19.57 -10.07
CA THR A 6 -11.75 19.25 -8.96
C THR A 6 -12.57 18.00 -9.20
N PHE A 7 -12.78 17.59 -10.45
CA PHE A 7 -13.55 16.40 -10.79
C PHE A 7 -12.73 15.11 -10.60
N TYR A 8 -11.48 15.10 -11.08
CA TYR A 8 -10.63 13.91 -11.00
C TYR A 8 -9.88 13.87 -9.67
N THR A 9 -10.17 12.88 -8.84
CA THR A 9 -9.69 12.76 -7.45
C THR A 9 -8.18 12.57 -7.32
N MET A 10 -7.48 12.15 -8.37
CA MET A 10 -6.03 11.99 -8.35
C MET A 10 -5.25 13.30 -8.47
N TYR A 11 -5.91 14.40 -8.84
CA TYR A 11 -5.27 15.71 -8.79
C TYR A 11 -5.21 16.25 -7.36
N ASN A 12 -4.02 16.57 -6.91
CA ASN A 12 -3.83 17.24 -5.63
C ASN A 12 -4.08 18.75 -5.82
N LEU A 13 -5.10 19.27 -5.17
CA LEU A 13 -5.47 20.69 -5.25
C LEU A 13 -4.65 21.57 -4.31
N VAL A 14 -3.97 20.95 -3.35
CA VAL A 14 -3.04 21.59 -2.41
C VAL A 14 -1.74 20.80 -2.40
N PRO A 15 -0.62 21.41 -2.02
CA PRO A 15 0.64 20.67 -1.88
C PRO A 15 0.49 19.50 -0.91
N VAL A 16 0.99 18.33 -1.30
CA VAL A 16 1.11 17.14 -0.45
C VAL A 16 2.50 17.08 0.17
N GLY A 17 2.64 16.32 1.26
CA GLY A 17 3.91 16.07 1.91
C GLY A 17 4.86 15.25 1.00
N ARG A 18 6.09 15.10 1.46
CA ARG A 18 7.10 14.27 0.77
C ARG A 18 6.60 12.86 0.49
N PHE A 19 5.81 12.30 1.40
CA PHE A 19 5.18 11.00 1.27
C PHE A 19 3.65 11.13 1.34
N HIS A 20 2.98 10.83 0.24
CA HIS A 20 1.53 10.76 0.18
C HIS A 20 1.07 9.34 0.49
N VAL A 21 0.58 9.13 1.70
CA VAL A 21 0.10 7.84 2.21
C VAL A 21 -1.38 7.70 1.89
N GLN A 22 -1.71 6.77 1.00
CA GLN A 22 -3.07 6.53 0.51
C GLN A 22 -3.53 5.15 1.00
N VAL A 23 -4.43 5.13 1.98
CA VAL A 23 -4.93 3.91 2.61
C VAL A 23 -6.24 3.49 1.94
N CYS A 24 -6.27 2.28 1.39
CA CYS A 24 -7.51 1.71 0.84
C CYS A 24 -8.49 1.35 1.97
N GLY A 25 -9.69 1.97 1.95
CA GLY A 25 -10.76 1.77 2.93
C GLY A 25 -11.92 0.89 2.44
N THR A 26 -11.84 0.31 1.22
CA THR A 26 -12.94 -0.48 0.66
C THR A 26 -13.05 -1.88 1.25
N THR A 27 -14.16 -2.56 0.98
CA THR A 27 -14.59 -3.78 1.67
C THR A 27 -13.51 -4.84 1.89
N PRO A 28 -12.70 -5.29 0.90
CA PRO A 28 -11.68 -6.28 1.17
C PRO A 28 -10.61 -5.81 2.16
N CYS A 29 -10.15 -4.56 2.03
CA CYS A 29 -9.17 -3.97 2.94
C CYS A 29 -9.77 -3.77 4.34
N MET A 30 -11.03 -3.31 4.43
CA MET A 30 -11.75 -3.16 5.69
C MET A 30 -11.87 -4.51 6.42
N LEU A 31 -12.31 -5.56 5.74
CA LEU A 31 -12.42 -6.91 6.31
C LEU A 31 -11.08 -7.49 6.74
N ARG A 32 -9.99 -7.07 6.10
CA ARG A 32 -8.61 -7.50 6.40
C ARG A 32 -7.89 -6.58 7.38
N GLY A 33 -8.54 -5.52 7.88
CA GLY A 33 -8.02 -4.68 8.96
C GLY A 33 -7.47 -3.32 8.55
N SER A 34 -7.98 -2.68 7.48
CA SER A 34 -7.57 -1.31 7.11
C SER A 34 -7.82 -0.29 8.21
N ASP A 35 -8.79 -0.52 9.11
CA ASP A 35 -9.02 0.33 10.28
C ASP A 35 -7.80 0.35 11.23
N ALA A 36 -7.12 -0.79 11.41
CA ALA A 36 -5.90 -0.86 12.19
C ALA A 36 -4.75 -0.10 11.51
N ILE A 37 -4.68 -0.16 10.18
CA ILE A 37 -3.74 0.62 9.36
C ILE A 37 -3.97 2.12 9.54
N MET A 38 -5.23 2.57 9.42
CA MET A 38 -5.60 3.97 9.67
C MET A 38 -5.30 4.42 11.10
N ALA A 39 -5.53 3.54 12.08
CA ALA A 39 -5.21 3.82 13.48
C ALA A 39 -3.69 3.97 13.70
N ALA A 40 -2.86 3.15 13.05
CA ALA A 40 -1.40 3.26 13.08
C ALA A 40 -0.93 4.62 12.52
N CYS A 41 -1.47 5.04 11.36
CA CYS A 41 -1.20 6.37 10.80
C CYS A 41 -1.56 7.50 11.78
N LYS A 42 -2.74 7.42 12.40
CA LYS A 42 -3.19 8.43 13.39
C LYS A 42 -2.29 8.49 14.61
N LYS A 43 -1.80 7.36 15.12
CA LYS A 43 -0.84 7.32 16.27
C LYS A 43 0.46 8.06 15.95
N ARG A 44 0.85 8.14 14.68
CA ARG A 44 2.01 8.88 14.18
C ARG A 44 1.73 10.37 13.93
N GLY A 45 0.57 10.87 14.34
CA GLY A 45 0.16 12.26 14.15
C GLY A 45 -0.39 12.60 12.78
N MET A 46 -0.62 11.61 11.92
CA MET A 46 -1.24 11.86 10.63
C MET A 46 -2.75 12.01 10.76
N ALA A 47 -3.31 13.09 10.23
CA ALA A 47 -4.75 13.30 10.17
C ALA A 47 -5.25 13.09 8.73
N LYS A 48 -6.41 12.43 8.57
CA LYS A 48 -7.02 12.19 7.27
C LYS A 48 -7.27 13.49 6.52
N GLY A 49 -6.80 13.60 5.29
CA GLY A 49 -6.94 14.77 4.43
C GLY A 49 -5.96 15.90 4.75
N HIS A 50 -4.98 15.68 5.62
CA HIS A 50 -4.04 16.72 6.05
C HIS A 50 -2.58 16.29 5.85
N THR A 51 -1.73 17.28 5.63
CA THR A 51 -0.28 17.13 5.65
C THR A 51 0.23 17.43 7.06
N THR A 52 1.18 16.65 7.55
CA THR A 52 1.84 16.90 8.85
C THR A 52 2.61 18.22 8.83
N ASP A 53 2.76 18.89 10.00
CA ASP A 53 3.38 20.21 10.09
C ASP A 53 4.84 20.23 9.62
N ASP A 54 5.53 19.09 9.69
CA ASP A 54 6.88 18.90 9.16
C ASP A 54 6.94 18.74 7.63
N GLY A 55 5.77 18.69 6.98
CA GLY A 55 5.64 18.48 5.53
C GLY A 55 6.04 17.08 5.06
N LEU A 56 6.20 16.12 5.97
CA LEU A 56 6.68 14.79 5.64
C LEU A 56 5.57 13.88 5.12
N TRP A 57 4.42 13.84 5.78
CA TRP A 57 3.34 12.91 5.50
C TRP A 57 2.05 13.61 5.12
N THR A 58 1.37 13.11 4.09
CA THR A 58 -0.04 13.41 3.82
C THR A 58 -0.82 12.12 3.86
N LEU A 59 -1.87 12.05 4.68
CA LEU A 59 -2.72 10.86 4.80
C LEU A 59 -4.03 11.07 4.06
N THR A 60 -4.34 10.18 3.13
CA THR A 60 -5.61 10.14 2.42
C THR A 60 -6.22 8.73 2.50
N GLU A 61 -7.51 8.64 2.77
CA GLU A 61 -8.26 7.40 2.56
C GLU A 61 -8.76 7.39 1.13
N VAL A 62 -8.53 6.29 0.43
CA VAL A 62 -8.87 6.14 -1.00
C VAL A 62 -9.81 4.97 -1.23
N GLU A 63 -10.46 4.97 -2.39
CA GLU A 63 -11.23 3.85 -2.88
C GLU A 63 -10.33 2.69 -3.32
N CYS A 64 -10.93 1.61 -3.84
CA CYS A 64 -10.21 0.40 -4.19
C CYS A 64 -9.09 0.66 -5.21
N MET A 65 -7.88 0.25 -4.86
CA MET A 65 -6.66 0.37 -5.67
C MET A 65 -6.37 -0.91 -6.48
N GLY A 66 -7.26 -1.91 -6.46
CA GLY A 66 -7.14 -3.14 -7.23
C GLY A 66 -6.36 -4.28 -6.57
N ASN A 67 -5.66 -4.06 -5.47
CA ASN A 67 -4.82 -5.07 -4.79
C ASN A 67 -5.58 -5.87 -3.72
N CYS A 68 -6.83 -6.22 -3.99
CA CYS A 68 -7.71 -6.87 -3.02
C CYS A 68 -7.22 -8.26 -2.57
N ALA A 69 -6.49 -8.98 -3.43
CA ALA A 69 -5.93 -10.29 -3.12
C ALA A 69 -4.81 -10.23 -2.07
N SER A 70 -4.20 -9.06 -1.89
CA SER A 70 -3.11 -8.80 -0.92
C SER A 70 -3.51 -7.71 0.07
N ALA A 71 -4.81 -7.65 0.41
CA ALA A 71 -5.34 -6.70 1.39
C ALA A 71 -4.84 -7.02 2.82
N PRO A 72 -4.67 -6.01 3.69
CA PRO A 72 -4.82 -4.58 3.44
C PRO A 72 -3.62 -4.00 2.70
N MET A 73 -3.86 -2.93 1.95
CA MET A 73 -2.81 -2.28 1.18
C MET A 73 -2.81 -0.76 1.39
N VAL A 74 -1.64 -0.19 1.21
CA VAL A 74 -1.39 1.26 1.21
C VAL A 74 -0.51 1.61 0.02
N GLN A 75 -0.86 2.65 -0.71
CA GLN A 75 0.05 3.24 -1.68
C GLN A 75 0.76 4.43 -1.03
N ILE A 76 2.09 4.48 -1.15
CA ILE A 76 2.90 5.60 -0.70
C ILE A 76 3.65 6.14 -1.91
N ASN A 77 3.27 7.32 -2.36
CA ASN A 77 3.67 7.89 -3.65
C ASN A 77 3.32 6.91 -4.79
N ASP A 78 4.32 6.37 -5.50
CA ASP A 78 4.13 5.46 -6.64
C ASP A 78 4.20 3.97 -6.24
N ASP A 79 4.56 3.67 -4.99
CA ASP A 79 4.79 2.31 -4.53
C ASP A 79 3.60 1.76 -3.72
N ASN A 80 3.17 0.55 -4.06
CA ASN A 80 2.18 -0.20 -3.30
C ASN A 80 2.86 -1.08 -2.25
N TYR A 81 2.36 -1.04 -1.02
CA TYR A 81 2.72 -1.92 0.08
C TYR A 81 1.50 -2.74 0.47
N GLU A 82 1.65 -4.05 0.47
CA GLU A 82 0.55 -5.02 0.52
C GLU A 82 0.71 -5.97 1.71
N ASP A 83 -0.36 -6.73 2.04
CA ASP A 83 -0.38 -7.67 3.18
C ASP A 83 0.06 -7.02 4.50
N LEU A 84 -0.40 -5.80 4.71
CA LEU A 84 0.04 -4.99 5.83
C LEU A 84 -0.62 -5.41 7.14
N THR A 85 0.15 -5.32 8.21
CA THR A 85 -0.31 -5.17 9.58
C THR A 85 0.11 -3.78 10.09
N ALA A 86 -0.39 -3.37 11.25
CA ALA A 86 0.02 -2.10 11.84
C ALA A 86 1.54 -2.04 12.03
N GLU A 87 2.16 -3.15 12.48
CA GLU A 87 3.60 -3.25 12.73
C GLU A 87 4.40 -3.19 11.41
N ARG A 88 3.91 -3.86 10.36
CA ARG A 88 4.55 -3.82 9.03
C ARG A 88 4.48 -2.43 8.43
N LEU A 89 3.32 -1.76 8.55
CA LEU A 89 3.19 -0.37 8.13
C LEU A 89 4.15 0.53 8.88
N ASP A 90 4.24 0.38 10.21
CA ASP A 90 5.17 1.17 11.03
C ASP A 90 6.62 0.99 10.56
N ALA A 91 7.04 -0.24 10.26
CA ALA A 91 8.39 -0.51 9.73
C ALA A 91 8.61 0.16 8.36
N VAL A 92 7.62 0.12 7.46
CA VAL A 92 7.68 0.81 6.16
C VAL A 92 7.83 2.32 6.34
N LEU A 93 7.01 2.92 7.21
CA LEU A 93 7.05 4.36 7.46
C LEU A 93 8.37 4.79 8.09
N ASP A 94 8.92 4.00 9.03
CA ASP A 94 10.22 4.28 9.66
C ASP A 94 11.36 4.23 8.63
N ALA A 95 11.36 3.22 7.76
CA ALA A 95 12.36 3.10 6.70
C ALA A 95 12.30 4.27 5.71
N LEU A 96 11.09 4.69 5.30
CA LEU A 96 10.90 5.84 4.44
C LEU A 96 11.36 7.15 5.09
N ALA A 97 11.03 7.35 6.37
CA ALA A 97 11.49 8.52 7.15
C ALA A 97 13.03 8.57 7.24
N ALA A 98 13.68 7.40 7.35
CA ALA A 98 15.13 7.26 7.34
C ALA A 98 15.76 7.42 5.95
N GLY A 99 14.95 7.62 4.89
CA GLY A 99 15.43 7.73 3.50
C GLY A 99 15.76 6.39 2.85
N GLN A 100 15.31 5.28 3.43
CA GLN A 100 15.48 3.93 2.90
C GLN A 100 14.12 3.45 2.35
N ALA A 101 13.98 3.35 1.03
CA ALA A 101 12.76 2.83 0.44
C ALA A 101 12.71 1.30 0.61
N PRO A 102 11.71 0.76 1.36
CA PRO A 102 11.52 -0.69 1.43
C PRO A 102 11.10 -1.24 0.07
N LYS A 103 11.27 -2.54 -0.13
CA LYS A 103 10.78 -3.19 -1.36
C LYS A 103 9.27 -3.05 -1.45
N ALA A 104 8.78 -2.49 -2.57
CA ALA A 104 7.35 -2.43 -2.87
C ALA A 104 6.74 -3.83 -3.05
N GLY A 105 5.42 -3.92 -2.90
CA GLY A 105 4.65 -5.15 -2.99
C GLY A 105 4.34 -5.77 -1.62
N THR A 106 4.20 -7.08 -1.61
CA THR A 106 3.83 -7.79 -0.37
C THR A 106 4.89 -7.66 0.71
N GLN A 107 4.43 -7.36 1.92
CA GLN A 107 5.23 -7.31 3.14
C GLN A 107 5.11 -8.61 3.95
N GLU A 108 4.38 -9.61 3.43
CA GLU A 108 4.28 -10.95 4.04
C GLU A 108 5.54 -11.76 3.72
N PRO A 109 6.28 -12.23 4.75
CA PRO A 109 7.45 -13.06 4.54
C PRO A 109 7.11 -14.33 3.75
N GLY A 110 7.91 -14.62 2.71
CA GLY A 110 7.73 -15.81 1.87
C GLY A 110 6.63 -15.73 0.82
N ARG A 111 5.86 -14.65 0.78
CA ARG A 111 4.92 -14.37 -0.30
C ARG A 111 5.59 -13.54 -1.38
N HIS A 112 5.35 -13.86 -2.64
CA HIS A 112 6.01 -13.19 -3.76
C HIS A 112 5.07 -12.35 -4.62
N THR A 113 3.82 -12.80 -4.75
CA THR A 113 2.78 -12.13 -5.56
C THR A 113 1.41 -12.31 -4.90
N VAL A 114 0.36 -12.33 -5.68
CA VAL A 114 -1.03 -12.54 -5.25
C VAL A 114 -1.41 -14.02 -5.03
N GLU A 115 -0.43 -14.91 -4.93
CA GLU A 115 -0.68 -16.32 -4.61
C GLU A 115 -1.40 -16.49 -3.26
N PRO A 116 -2.11 -17.61 -3.06
CA PRO A 116 -2.72 -17.92 -1.77
C PRO A 116 -1.70 -17.93 -0.64
N LEU A 117 -2.09 -17.48 0.57
CA LEU A 117 -1.21 -17.45 1.75
C LEU A 117 -0.61 -18.83 2.09
N GLY A 118 -1.31 -19.93 1.76
CA GLY A 118 -0.82 -21.30 1.91
C GLY A 118 0.07 -21.78 0.76
N GLY A 119 0.47 -20.87 -0.15
CA GLY A 119 1.24 -21.19 -1.35
C GLY A 119 0.39 -21.65 -2.53
N PRO A 120 1.00 -21.94 -3.68
CA PRO A 120 0.30 -22.35 -4.89
C PRO A 120 -0.54 -23.60 -4.70
N THR A 121 -1.76 -23.60 -5.20
CA THR A 121 -2.69 -24.75 -5.16
C THR A 121 -2.65 -25.57 -6.44
N THR A 122 -2.14 -24.99 -7.53
CA THR A 122 -2.01 -25.62 -8.86
C THR A 122 -0.56 -25.52 -9.34
N LEU A 123 -0.19 -26.27 -10.36
CA LEU A 123 1.12 -26.25 -11.03
C LEU A 123 2.31 -26.38 -10.05
N LYS A 124 2.13 -27.08 -8.94
CA LYS A 124 3.09 -27.17 -7.83
C LYS A 124 4.47 -27.68 -8.24
N GLU A 125 4.52 -28.63 -9.19
CA GLU A 125 5.79 -29.18 -9.68
C GLU A 125 6.57 -28.15 -10.53
N MET A 126 5.85 -27.33 -11.30
CA MET A 126 6.45 -26.26 -12.11
C MET A 126 7.00 -25.13 -11.23
N VAL A 127 6.28 -24.78 -10.16
CA VAL A 127 6.76 -23.79 -9.18
C VAL A 127 8.01 -24.29 -8.46
N LYS A 128 8.04 -25.57 -8.07
CA LYS A 128 9.23 -26.20 -7.45
C LYS A 128 10.43 -26.21 -8.40
N ALA A 129 10.19 -26.38 -9.70
CA ALA A 129 11.23 -26.36 -10.73
C ALA A 129 11.77 -24.93 -11.01
N ASN A 130 11.21 -23.91 -10.37
CA ASN A 130 11.56 -22.50 -10.59
C ASN A 130 11.53 -22.10 -12.08
N HIS A 131 10.50 -22.58 -12.78
CA HIS A 131 10.36 -22.39 -14.22
C HIS A 131 10.05 -20.93 -14.55
N ASP A 132 10.92 -20.27 -15.29
CA ASP A 132 10.75 -18.87 -15.71
C ASP A 132 10.02 -18.81 -17.06
N TYR A 133 8.71 -18.75 -16.99
CA TYR A 133 7.83 -18.68 -18.16
C TYR A 133 8.08 -17.45 -19.05
N ARG A 134 8.70 -16.40 -18.54
CA ARG A 134 8.97 -15.18 -19.30
C ARG A 134 10.03 -15.36 -20.38
N LYS A 135 10.75 -16.47 -20.35
CA LYS A 135 11.76 -16.81 -21.36
C LYS A 135 11.19 -17.57 -22.55
N GLU A 136 9.91 -17.92 -22.51
CA GLU A 136 9.25 -18.71 -23.58
C GLU A 136 8.40 -17.86 -24.53
N TRP A 137 8.34 -16.50 -24.34
CA TRP A 137 7.58 -15.56 -25.18
C TRP A 137 8.50 -14.65 -25.99
#